data_668b62cce01fc7f84cd02c6ddf0afb59
#
_entry.id   668b62cce01fc7f84cd02c6ddf0afb59
#
_cell.length_a   1.000
_cell.length_b   1.000
_cell.length_c   1.000
_cell.angle_alpha   90.00
_cell.angle_beta   90.00
_cell.angle_gamma   90.00
#
_symmetry.space_group_name_H-M   'P 1'
#
loop_
_entity.id
_entity.type
_entity.pdbx_description
1 polymer ?
#
loop_
_entity_poly.entity_id
_entity_poly.type
_entity_poly.pdbx_seq_one_letter_code
_entity_poly.pdbx_strand_id
1 'polypeptide(L)'
;MAKLVVLSVGMTGRTQELKADTTTIGRVEDNTFQIAEPSVSSHHCEVLLRGKDVVVLDLNSTNGTYINGEKVTESVIKPGQILRLGQIEMRLETDSPAAPAKKHLDQTMVMQRGVSLNELEQGSRTAGFDTKSAGFSKKTDKGSKIFWLVVGLVGLAIIGGLLYALTMAQK
;
A
#
# COMPACT_ATOMS: atom_id res chain seq x y z
N MET A 1 18.79 1.94 -19.82
CA MET A 1 19.08 2.44 -18.45
C MET A 1 17.79 2.43 -17.65
N ALA A 2 17.86 2.29 -16.33
CA ALA A 2 16.66 2.33 -15.47
C ALA A 2 16.40 3.79 -15.05
N LYS A 3 15.13 4.20 -14.99
CA LYS A 3 14.69 5.52 -14.51
C LYS A 3 13.37 5.43 -13.77
N LEU A 4 13.17 6.32 -12.81
CA LEU A 4 11.88 6.54 -12.17
C LEU A 4 11.18 7.72 -12.82
N VAL A 5 9.91 7.56 -13.15
CA VAL A 5 9.07 8.59 -13.77
C VAL A 5 7.92 8.92 -12.83
N VAL A 6 7.80 10.16 -12.38
CA VAL A 6 6.71 10.61 -11.50
C VAL A 6 5.40 10.71 -12.30
N LEU A 7 4.34 10.11 -11.76
CA LEU A 7 3.01 10.07 -12.34
C LEU A 7 2.01 11.02 -11.67
N SER A 8 2.28 11.41 -10.41
CA SER A 8 1.38 12.25 -9.62
C SER A 8 1.22 13.64 -10.19
N VAL A 9 -0.01 14.18 -10.11
CA VAL A 9 -0.37 15.52 -10.58
C VAL A 9 0.49 16.58 -9.87
N GLY A 10 0.93 17.59 -10.63
CA GLY A 10 1.81 18.66 -10.13
C GLY A 10 3.32 18.37 -10.26
N MET A 11 3.71 17.10 -10.37
CA MET A 11 5.10 16.69 -10.61
C MET A 11 5.23 15.71 -11.78
N THR A 12 4.16 15.51 -12.53
CA THR A 12 4.11 14.56 -13.66
C THR A 12 5.22 14.82 -14.66
N GLY A 13 5.91 13.76 -15.06
CA GLY A 13 6.98 13.81 -16.03
C GLY A 13 8.37 14.12 -15.45
N ARG A 14 8.49 14.44 -14.13
CA ARG A 14 9.82 14.46 -13.50
C ARG A 14 10.41 13.05 -13.55
N THR A 15 11.65 12.97 -13.94
CA THR A 15 12.37 11.71 -14.08
C THR A 15 13.66 11.73 -13.28
N GLN A 16 14.01 10.58 -12.71
CA GLN A 16 15.31 10.34 -12.09
C GLN A 16 15.95 9.12 -12.74
N GLU A 17 17.06 9.30 -13.39
CA GLU A 17 17.85 8.18 -13.89
C GLU A 17 18.59 7.50 -12.74
N LEU A 18 18.55 6.18 -12.72
CA LEU A 18 19.24 5.34 -11.76
C LEU A 18 20.62 4.99 -12.34
N LYS A 19 21.61 5.87 -12.12
CA LYS A 19 22.99 5.72 -12.64
C LYS A 19 23.96 5.25 -11.55
N ALA A 20 23.71 5.59 -10.31
CA ALA A 20 24.50 5.21 -9.16
C ALA A 20 23.99 3.91 -8.54
N ASP A 21 24.86 3.21 -7.83
CA ASP A 21 24.49 2.00 -7.09
C ASP A 21 23.37 2.27 -6.08
N THR A 22 23.32 3.49 -5.54
CA THR A 22 22.31 3.94 -4.58
C THR A 22 21.74 5.29 -5.01
N THR A 23 20.42 5.40 -5.04
CA THR A 23 19.67 6.65 -5.26
C THR A 23 18.78 6.89 -4.07
N THR A 24 19.02 7.95 -3.28
CA THR A 24 18.18 8.35 -2.15
C THR A 24 16.99 9.17 -2.62
N ILE A 25 15.82 8.93 -2.03
CA ILE A 25 14.57 9.65 -2.35
C ILE A 25 13.96 10.19 -1.06
N GLY A 26 13.61 11.46 -1.05
CA GLY A 26 13.00 12.10 0.09
C GLY A 26 12.63 13.55 -0.14
N ARG A 27 12.06 14.18 0.88
CA ARG A 27 11.52 15.54 0.79
C ARG A 27 12.60 16.62 0.83
N VAL A 28 13.70 16.39 1.55
CA VAL A 28 14.79 17.38 1.69
C VAL A 28 15.76 17.30 0.51
N GLU A 29 16.46 18.40 0.28
CA GLU A 29 17.29 18.61 -0.92
C GLU A 29 18.61 17.82 -0.94
N ASP A 30 19.01 17.24 0.16
CA ASP A 30 20.20 16.37 0.24
C ASP A 30 19.97 14.97 -0.35
N ASN A 31 18.73 14.64 -0.72
CA ASN A 31 18.45 13.42 -1.46
C ASN A 31 18.81 13.54 -2.95
N THR A 32 19.29 12.46 -3.52
CA THR A 32 19.57 12.36 -4.96
C THR A 32 18.34 12.70 -5.80
N PHE A 33 17.16 12.26 -5.37
CA PHE A 33 15.88 12.60 -5.95
C PHE A 33 14.98 13.28 -4.93
N GLN A 34 15.01 14.59 -4.90
CA GLN A 34 14.16 15.37 -4.02
C GLN A 34 12.72 15.38 -4.52
N ILE A 35 11.80 15.05 -3.63
CA ILE A 35 10.34 15.16 -3.82
C ILE A 35 9.78 16.03 -2.71
N ALA A 36 9.69 17.34 -2.96
CA ALA A 36 9.25 18.36 -1.99
C ALA A 36 7.74 18.30 -1.77
N GLU A 37 7.25 17.19 -1.18
CA GLU A 37 5.85 16.90 -0.92
C GLU A 37 5.65 16.48 0.55
N PRO A 38 4.70 17.09 1.31
CA PRO A 38 4.52 16.85 2.75
C PRO A 38 4.27 15.39 3.15
N SER A 39 3.67 14.58 2.26
CA SER A 39 3.44 13.15 2.51
C SER A 39 4.69 12.29 2.38
N VAL A 40 5.79 12.84 1.85
CA VAL A 40 7.08 12.17 1.71
C VAL A 40 7.97 12.53 2.89
N SER A 41 8.60 11.54 3.53
CA SER A 41 9.54 11.74 4.64
C SER A 41 10.82 12.46 4.17
N SER A 42 11.55 13.11 5.09
CA SER A 42 12.81 13.82 4.78
C SER A 42 13.77 12.92 4.01
N HIS A 43 14.02 11.70 4.52
CA HIS A 43 14.66 10.59 3.86
C HIS A 43 13.62 9.46 3.86
N HIS A 44 13.09 9.11 2.70
CA HIS A 44 11.94 8.20 2.63
C HIS A 44 12.37 6.77 2.29
N CYS A 45 13.13 6.63 1.22
CA CYS A 45 13.63 5.33 0.78
C CYS A 45 14.92 5.47 -0.02
N GLU A 46 15.59 4.34 -0.21
CA GLU A 46 16.72 4.18 -1.12
C GLU A 46 16.33 3.23 -2.25
N VAL A 47 16.83 3.52 -3.44
CA VAL A 47 16.74 2.65 -4.60
C VAL A 47 18.13 2.18 -4.96
N LEU A 48 18.34 0.87 -4.86
CA LEU A 48 19.64 0.22 -5.03
C LEU A 48 19.66 -0.52 -6.37
N LEU A 49 20.71 -0.33 -7.15
CA LEU A 49 20.98 -1.13 -8.34
C LEU A 49 21.84 -2.35 -7.95
N ARG A 50 21.24 -3.55 -7.94
CA ARG A 50 21.96 -4.81 -7.66
C ARG A 50 22.03 -5.65 -8.94
N GLY A 51 23.04 -5.38 -9.76
CA GLY A 51 23.21 -6.04 -11.05
C GLY A 51 22.09 -5.68 -12.03
N LYS A 52 21.15 -6.60 -12.29
CA LYS A 52 19.98 -6.38 -13.14
C LYS A 52 18.72 -6.00 -12.37
N ASP A 53 18.77 -6.13 -11.06
CA ASP A 53 17.62 -5.90 -10.19
C ASP A 53 17.66 -4.49 -9.58
N VAL A 54 16.51 -3.87 -9.48
CA VAL A 54 16.30 -2.62 -8.79
C VAL A 54 15.60 -2.94 -7.48
N VAL A 55 16.26 -2.66 -6.35
CA VAL A 55 15.75 -2.93 -5.01
C VAL A 55 15.35 -1.63 -4.35
N VAL A 56 14.17 -1.57 -3.77
CA VAL A 56 13.68 -0.43 -2.96
C VAL A 56 13.80 -0.82 -1.50
N LEU A 57 14.42 0.06 -0.70
CA LEU A 57 14.58 -0.06 0.75
C LEU A 57 13.90 1.13 1.43
N ASP A 58 12.86 0.87 2.24
CA ASP A 58 12.20 1.89 3.05
C ASP A 58 13.07 2.29 4.25
N LEU A 59 13.27 3.57 4.47
CA LEU A 59 14.03 4.12 5.59
C LEU A 59 13.14 4.44 6.80
N ASN A 60 12.22 3.55 7.13
CA ASN A 60 11.24 3.74 8.20
C ASN A 60 10.39 4.99 7.99
N SER A 61 9.89 5.15 6.77
CA SER A 61 9.12 6.32 6.35
C SER A 61 7.77 6.42 7.10
N THR A 62 7.31 7.64 7.35
CA THR A 62 6.07 7.91 8.11
C THR A 62 4.83 7.30 7.44
N ASN A 63 4.70 7.46 6.13
CA ASN A 63 3.54 6.99 5.37
C ASN A 63 3.77 5.65 4.68
N GLY A 64 4.97 5.09 4.75
CA GLY A 64 5.36 3.82 4.15
C GLY A 64 5.63 3.90 2.65
N THR A 65 6.39 2.92 2.20
CA THR A 65 6.73 2.68 0.80
C THR A 65 5.89 1.52 0.28
N TYR A 66 5.35 1.63 -0.95
CA TYR A 66 4.47 0.62 -1.54
C TYR A 66 4.88 0.32 -2.98
N ILE A 67 4.81 -0.95 -3.35
CA ILE A 67 4.99 -1.41 -4.74
C ILE A 67 3.67 -2.03 -5.20
N ASN A 68 3.05 -1.48 -6.26
CA ASN A 68 1.73 -1.89 -6.76
C ASN A 68 0.64 -1.97 -5.66
N GLY A 69 0.71 -1.09 -4.65
CA GLY A 69 -0.23 -1.04 -3.53
C GLY A 69 0.12 -1.93 -2.34
N GLU A 70 1.12 -2.80 -2.44
CA GLU A 70 1.63 -3.62 -1.33
C GLU A 70 2.71 -2.86 -0.56
N LYS A 71 2.58 -2.78 0.78
CA LYS A 71 3.57 -2.12 1.64
C LYS A 71 4.84 -2.98 1.74
N VAL A 72 5.99 -2.34 1.53
CA VAL A 72 7.28 -3.03 1.53
C VAL A 72 8.27 -2.32 2.45
N THR A 73 9.19 -3.10 3.05
CA THR A 73 10.37 -2.59 3.76
C THR A 73 11.60 -2.70 2.87
N GLU A 74 11.81 -3.87 2.25
CA GLU A 74 12.80 -4.11 1.21
C GLU A 74 12.16 -5.01 0.16
N SER A 75 12.23 -4.62 -1.12
CA SER A 75 11.67 -5.43 -2.20
C SER A 75 12.26 -5.07 -3.55
N VAL A 76 12.30 -6.04 -4.46
CA VAL A 76 12.68 -5.82 -5.86
C VAL A 76 11.51 -5.19 -6.60
N ILE A 77 11.75 -4.08 -7.27
CA ILE A 77 10.79 -3.46 -8.19
C ILE A 77 11.14 -3.81 -9.63
N LYS A 78 10.14 -4.24 -10.39
CA LYS A 78 10.28 -4.63 -11.80
C LYS A 78 9.87 -3.47 -12.74
N PRO A 79 10.41 -3.43 -13.96
CA PRO A 79 9.99 -2.45 -14.97
C PRO A 79 8.47 -2.44 -15.16
N GLY A 80 7.88 -1.25 -15.20
CA GLY A 80 6.44 -1.04 -15.33
C GLY A 80 5.65 -1.07 -14.02
N GLN A 81 6.24 -1.49 -12.89
CA GLN A 81 5.59 -1.43 -11.58
C GLN A 81 5.55 0.00 -11.04
N ILE A 82 4.56 0.25 -10.20
CA ILE A 82 4.35 1.55 -9.54
C ILE A 82 4.96 1.51 -8.15
N LEU A 83 5.86 2.45 -7.89
CA LEU A 83 6.39 2.78 -6.56
C LEU A 83 5.61 3.97 -6.01
N ARG A 84 5.01 3.83 -4.83
CA ARG A 84 4.30 4.90 -4.15
C ARG A 84 4.96 5.25 -2.82
N LEU A 85 5.27 6.54 -2.65
CA LEU A 85 5.84 7.13 -1.44
C LEU A 85 4.86 8.16 -0.87
N GLY A 86 4.18 7.82 0.21
CA GLY A 86 3.05 8.64 0.68
C GLY A 86 1.96 8.76 -0.38
N GLN A 87 1.75 9.97 -0.93
CA GLN A 87 0.79 10.24 -2.02
C GLN A 87 1.43 10.31 -3.41
N ILE A 88 2.74 10.22 -3.49
CA ILE A 88 3.47 10.32 -4.76
C ILE A 88 3.65 8.95 -5.38
N GLU A 89 3.19 8.83 -6.62
CA GLU A 89 3.34 7.64 -7.45
C GLU A 89 4.38 7.87 -8.54
N MET A 90 5.23 6.89 -8.74
CA MET A 90 6.22 6.88 -9.80
C MET A 90 6.35 5.49 -10.40
N ARG A 91 6.73 5.40 -11.67
CA ARG A 91 6.89 4.14 -12.39
C ARG A 91 8.35 3.90 -12.69
N LEU A 92 8.80 2.66 -12.47
CA LEU A 92 10.10 2.22 -12.95
C LEU A 92 10.03 1.93 -14.45
N GLU A 93 10.82 2.63 -15.22
CA GLU A 93 11.01 2.40 -16.66
C GLU A 93 12.44 1.96 -16.93
N THR A 94 12.61 1.05 -17.88
CA THR A 94 13.92 0.61 -18.36
C THR A 94 13.92 0.62 -19.87
N ASP A 95 15.06 0.90 -20.48
CA ASP A 95 15.23 0.87 -21.96
C ASP A 95 15.17 -0.56 -22.52
N SER A 96 15.13 -1.58 -21.66
CA SER A 96 14.87 -2.96 -22.08
C SER A 96 13.39 -3.09 -22.41
N PRO A 97 13.00 -3.74 -23.54
CA PRO A 97 11.59 -3.92 -23.88
C PRO A 97 10.90 -4.65 -22.72
N ALA A 98 10.07 -3.92 -21.98
CA ALA A 98 9.25 -4.47 -20.94
C ALA A 98 8.40 -5.57 -21.57
N ALA A 99 8.47 -6.79 -21.00
CA ALA A 99 7.44 -7.78 -21.27
C ALA A 99 6.08 -7.09 -21.00
N PRO A 100 5.10 -7.20 -21.90
CA PRO A 100 3.87 -6.45 -21.79
C PRO A 100 3.24 -6.76 -20.43
N ALA A 101 3.18 -5.76 -19.55
CA ALA A 101 2.37 -5.82 -18.36
C ALA A 101 0.97 -6.23 -18.84
N LYS A 102 0.50 -7.40 -18.40
CA LYS A 102 -0.88 -7.82 -18.65
C LYS A 102 -1.76 -6.69 -18.12
N LYS A 103 -2.23 -5.83 -19.03
CA LYS A 103 -3.34 -4.94 -18.73
C LYS A 103 -4.44 -5.87 -18.25
N HIS A 104 -4.77 -5.82 -16.97
CA HIS A 104 -6.09 -6.20 -16.52
C HIS A 104 -7.01 -5.19 -17.24
N LEU A 105 -7.38 -5.55 -18.45
CA LEU A 105 -8.58 -5.02 -19.05
C LEU A 105 -9.68 -5.57 -18.17
N ASP A 106 -10.19 -4.74 -17.26
CA ASP A 106 -11.57 -4.91 -16.82
C ASP A 106 -12.37 -5.10 -18.10
N GLN A 107 -12.66 -6.36 -18.39
CA GLN A 107 -13.69 -6.68 -19.34
C GLN A 107 -14.99 -6.18 -18.70
N THR A 108 -15.29 -4.91 -18.93
CA THR A 108 -16.66 -4.45 -18.92
C THR A 108 -17.36 -5.35 -19.92
N MET A 109 -17.98 -6.42 -19.42
CA MET A 109 -18.95 -7.18 -20.17
C MET A 109 -20.03 -6.19 -20.56
N VAL A 110 -19.93 -5.66 -21.76
CA VAL A 110 -21.07 -5.06 -22.45
C VAL A 110 -22.03 -6.23 -22.68
N MET A 111 -22.95 -6.42 -21.73
CA MET A 111 -24.14 -7.22 -21.97
C MET A 111 -24.94 -6.52 -23.06
N GLN A 112 -24.68 -6.90 -24.31
CA GLN A 112 -25.64 -6.71 -25.39
C GLN A 112 -26.81 -7.68 -25.12
N ARG A 113 -27.70 -7.30 -24.21
CA ARG A 113 -29.07 -7.79 -24.22
C ARG A 113 -29.92 -6.67 -24.74
N GLY A 114 -30.13 -6.69 -26.05
CA GLY A 114 -31.25 -5.99 -26.65
C GLY A 114 -32.52 -6.55 -26.06
N VAL A 115 -33.11 -5.84 -25.10
CA VAL A 115 -34.47 -6.12 -24.65
C VAL A 115 -35.39 -5.65 -25.78
N SER A 116 -36.05 -6.58 -26.45
CA SER A 116 -37.08 -6.27 -27.45
C SER A 116 -38.23 -5.54 -26.76
N LEU A 117 -38.71 -4.46 -27.36
CA LEU A 117 -39.79 -3.61 -26.87
C LEU A 117 -41.14 -4.33 -26.63
N ASN A 118 -41.24 -5.60 -26.94
CA ASN A 118 -42.48 -6.40 -26.76
C ASN A 118 -42.62 -7.04 -25.38
N GLU A 119 -41.61 -6.95 -24.48
CA GLU A 119 -41.70 -7.51 -23.13
C GLU A 119 -42.12 -6.47 -22.04
N LEU A 120 -42.34 -5.22 -22.44
CA LEU A 120 -42.73 -4.17 -21.50
C LEU A 120 -44.26 -4.06 -21.27
N GLU A 121 -45.09 -4.81 -22.03
CA GLU A 121 -46.54 -4.69 -21.91
C GLU A 121 -47.26 -5.79 -21.11
N GLN A 122 -46.55 -6.79 -20.58
CA GLN A 122 -47.18 -7.91 -19.81
C GLN A 122 -46.57 -8.09 -18.41
N GLY A 123 -46.40 -7.07 -17.63
CA GLY A 123 -45.80 -7.20 -16.27
C GLY A 123 -46.31 -6.22 -15.23
N SER A 124 -47.54 -5.70 -15.40
CA SER A 124 -48.19 -4.93 -14.33
C SER A 124 -49.05 -5.83 -13.48
N ARG A 125 -48.46 -6.59 -12.55
CA ARG A 125 -49.15 -7.15 -11.37
C ARG A 125 -48.13 -7.63 -10.35
N THR A 126 -48.05 -6.90 -9.23
CA THR A 126 -47.72 -7.35 -7.86
C THR A 126 -46.45 -8.16 -7.65
N ALA A 127 -45.37 -7.50 -7.21
CA ALA A 127 -44.46 -8.11 -6.29
C ALA A 127 -43.98 -7.06 -5.28
N GLY A 128 -44.31 -7.28 -4.01
CA GLY A 128 -43.97 -6.42 -2.89
C GLY A 128 -42.46 -6.26 -2.73
N PHE A 129 -42.04 -5.08 -2.39
CA PHE A 129 -40.69 -4.75 -2.01
C PHE A 129 -40.38 -5.38 -0.66
N ASP A 130 -39.75 -6.54 -0.65
CA ASP A 130 -39.10 -7.08 0.54
C ASP A 130 -37.75 -6.40 0.70
N THR A 131 -37.75 -5.36 1.56
CA THR A 131 -36.54 -4.77 2.10
C THR A 131 -35.91 -5.71 3.11
N LYS A 132 -35.26 -6.78 2.67
CA LYS A 132 -34.27 -7.49 3.49
C LYS A 132 -32.95 -6.77 3.35
N SER A 133 -32.65 -5.96 4.38
CA SER A 133 -31.37 -5.37 4.71
C SER A 133 -30.23 -6.32 4.42
N ALA A 134 -29.38 -5.97 3.44
CA ALA A 134 -28.07 -6.59 3.29
C ALA A 134 -27.25 -6.26 4.56
N GLY A 135 -27.17 -7.24 5.46
CA GLY A 135 -26.39 -7.14 6.67
C GLY A 135 -24.92 -6.89 6.33
N PHE A 136 -24.43 -5.74 6.76
CA PHE A 136 -23.00 -5.42 6.76
C PHE A 136 -22.31 -6.45 7.67
N SER A 137 -21.61 -7.40 7.06
CA SER A 137 -20.78 -8.39 7.77
C SER A 137 -19.61 -7.65 8.40
N LYS A 138 -19.71 -7.35 9.70
CA LYS A 138 -18.65 -6.78 10.51
C LYS A 138 -17.54 -7.82 10.63
N LYS A 139 -16.42 -7.60 9.93
CA LYS A 139 -15.22 -8.41 10.04
C LYS A 139 -14.72 -8.34 11.48
N THR A 140 -14.90 -9.42 12.24
CA THR A 140 -14.43 -9.52 13.62
C THR A 140 -12.92 -9.70 13.61
N ASP A 141 -12.21 -8.67 14.04
CA ASP A 141 -10.76 -8.71 14.27
C ASP A 141 -10.43 -9.67 15.41
N LYS A 142 -9.98 -10.87 15.06
CA LYS A 142 -9.44 -11.85 16.04
C LYS A 142 -8.15 -11.37 16.72
N GLY A 143 -7.45 -10.39 16.15
CA GLY A 143 -6.20 -9.81 16.70
C GLY A 143 -6.39 -9.02 18.00
N SER A 144 -7.53 -8.37 18.17
CA SER A 144 -7.81 -7.54 19.37
C SER A 144 -7.89 -8.36 20.67
N LYS A 145 -8.40 -9.58 20.63
CA LYS A 145 -8.54 -10.44 21.84
C LYS A 145 -7.18 -10.94 22.33
N ILE A 146 -6.27 -11.25 21.43
CA ILE A 146 -4.91 -11.71 21.78
C ILE A 146 -4.11 -10.56 22.38
N PHE A 147 -4.24 -9.35 21.85
CA PHE A 147 -3.59 -8.15 22.38
C PHE A 147 -3.99 -7.89 23.85
N TRP A 148 -5.28 -7.91 24.17
CA TRP A 148 -5.76 -7.70 25.54
C TRP A 148 -5.36 -8.81 26.51
N LEU A 149 -5.22 -10.06 26.03
CA LEU A 149 -4.72 -11.18 26.83
C LEU A 149 -3.23 -10.98 27.19
N VAL A 150 -2.40 -10.55 26.26
CA VAL A 150 -0.98 -10.29 26.51
C VAL A 150 -0.79 -9.11 27.45
N VAL A 151 -1.54 -8.02 27.29
CA VAL A 151 -1.50 -6.86 28.20
C VAL A 151 -1.92 -7.24 29.62
N GLY A 152 -2.96 -8.08 29.78
CA GLY A 152 -3.39 -8.58 31.06
C GLY A 152 -2.33 -9.44 31.77
N LEU A 153 -1.64 -10.31 31.03
CA LEU A 153 -0.61 -11.20 31.57
C LEU A 153 0.63 -10.44 32.03
N VAL A 154 1.05 -9.41 31.27
CA VAL A 154 2.16 -8.51 31.65
C VAL A 154 1.80 -7.70 32.91
N GLY A 155 0.57 -7.17 32.99
CA GLY A 155 0.09 -6.45 34.17
C GLY A 155 0.12 -7.31 35.44
N LEU A 156 -0.31 -8.57 35.35
CA LEU A 156 -0.30 -9.52 36.47
C LEU A 156 1.13 -9.85 36.93
N ALA A 157 2.08 -9.99 36.01
CA ALA A 157 3.49 -10.23 36.33
C ALA A 157 4.12 -9.04 37.08
N ILE A 158 3.79 -7.79 36.68
CA ILE A 158 4.29 -6.58 37.32
C ILE A 158 3.73 -6.46 38.74
N ILE A 159 2.42 -6.70 38.92
CA ILE A 159 1.78 -6.63 40.23
C ILE A 159 2.35 -7.72 41.18
N GLY A 160 2.53 -8.95 40.69
CA GLY A 160 3.14 -10.04 41.44
C GLY A 160 4.57 -9.75 41.86
N GLY A 161 5.38 -9.18 40.97
CA GLY A 161 6.74 -8.76 41.26
C GLY A 161 6.82 -7.66 42.32
N LEU A 162 5.88 -6.70 42.27
CA LEU A 162 5.82 -5.59 43.24
C LEU A 162 5.40 -6.07 44.64
N LEU A 163 4.41 -6.99 44.70
CA LEU A 163 4.02 -7.63 45.96
C LEU A 163 5.14 -8.49 46.55
N TYR A 164 5.86 -9.23 45.74
CA TYR A 164 7.02 -10.01 46.15
C TYR A 164 8.13 -9.12 46.73
N ALA A 165 8.44 -8.03 46.06
CA ALA A 165 9.43 -7.05 46.51
C ALA A 165 9.03 -6.40 47.84
N LEU A 166 7.75 -6.06 48.04
CA LEU A 166 7.22 -5.52 49.27
C LEU A 166 7.34 -6.53 50.43
N THR A 167 7.05 -7.82 50.22
CA THR A 167 7.17 -8.87 51.26
C THR A 167 8.63 -9.13 51.65
N MET A 168 9.57 -8.98 50.68
CA MET A 168 11.01 -9.11 50.99
C MET A 168 11.58 -7.89 51.70
N ALA A 169 11.03 -6.69 51.47
CA ALA A 169 11.46 -5.45 52.14
C ALA A 169 10.98 -5.34 53.61
N GLN A 170 10.00 -6.16 54.01
CA GLN A 170 9.47 -6.20 55.40
C GLN A 170 10.11 -7.30 56.25
N LYS A 171 11.07 -8.05 55.73
CA LYS A 171 11.78 -9.11 56.44
C LYS A 171 13.22 -8.70 56.75
#